data_f4e30e744a1be1091f76fd3dc25dda40
#
_entry.id   f4e30e744a1be1091f76fd3dc25dda40
#
_cell.length_a   1.000
_cell.length_b   1.000
_cell.length_c   1.000
_cell.angle_alpha   90.00
_cell.angle_beta   90.00
_cell.angle_gamma   90.00
#
_symmetry.space_group_name_H-M   'P 1'
#
loop_
_entity.id
_entity.type
_entity.pdbx_description
1 polymer ?
#
loop_
_entity_poly.entity_id
_entity_poly.type
_entity_poly.pdbx_seq_one_letter_code
_entity_poly.pdbx_strand_id
1 'polypeptide(L)'
;KIYEEMGDEEAYREYFRATLENLKRAPKIHTLGHLDYAVRYGKEKDRYYSYERFSQEIDAILQYLISHQIALEVNTAGLRMLGFTNPHPDVIRRYREMGGELITVGSDGHVPEYLGYGFDRLPELLSDCGFDSYTVFRQGKPEFRKVLVKI
;
A
#
# COMPACT_ATOMS: atom_id res chain seq x y z
N LYS A 1 3.15 13.39 -17.98
CA LYS A 1 4.10 14.53 -18.11
C LYS A 1 5.30 14.37 -17.18
N ILE A 2 5.10 14.08 -15.86
CA ILE A 2 6.21 13.92 -14.90
C ILE A 2 7.26 12.90 -15.40
N TYR A 3 6.82 11.72 -15.86
CA TYR A 3 7.72 10.67 -16.36
C TYR A 3 8.37 10.97 -17.72
N GLU A 4 7.93 11.99 -18.44
CA GLU A 4 8.53 12.42 -19.71
C GLU A 4 9.74 13.32 -19.48
N GLU A 5 9.73 14.08 -18.40
CA GLU A 5 10.75 15.06 -18.01
C GLU A 5 11.74 14.51 -16.99
N MET A 6 11.30 13.54 -16.14
CA MET A 6 12.09 12.90 -15.10
C MET A 6 12.27 11.40 -15.40
N GLY A 7 13.33 10.80 -14.92
CA GLY A 7 13.48 9.34 -14.90
C GLY A 7 12.52 8.70 -13.88
N ASP A 8 12.24 7.40 -14.04
CA ASP A 8 11.29 6.69 -13.17
C ASP A 8 11.68 6.79 -11.68
N GLU A 9 12.96 6.65 -11.34
CA GLU A 9 13.43 6.73 -9.96
C GLU A 9 13.13 8.10 -9.32
N GLU A 10 13.43 9.18 -10.03
CA GLU A 10 13.17 10.53 -9.54
C GLU A 10 11.67 10.81 -9.42
N ALA A 11 10.88 10.35 -10.40
CA ALA A 11 9.42 10.47 -10.38
C ALA A 11 8.80 9.72 -9.20
N TYR A 12 9.30 8.52 -8.87
CA TYR A 12 8.82 7.78 -7.69
C TYR A 12 9.18 8.50 -6.39
N ARG A 13 10.40 9.02 -6.29
CA ARG A 13 10.84 9.77 -5.10
C ARG A 13 9.98 11.01 -4.88
N GLU A 14 9.70 11.75 -5.93
CA GLU A 14 8.83 12.93 -5.86
C GLU A 14 7.38 12.54 -5.51
N TYR A 15 6.88 11.43 -6.07
CA TYR A 15 5.56 10.91 -5.71
C TYR A 15 5.45 10.59 -4.20
N PHE A 16 6.45 9.93 -3.61
CA PHE A 16 6.44 9.63 -2.18
C PHE A 16 6.50 10.90 -1.32
N ARG A 17 7.33 11.88 -1.71
CA ARG A 17 7.39 13.17 -1.02
C ARG A 17 6.05 13.91 -1.08
N ALA A 18 5.46 13.98 -2.26
CA ALA A 18 4.16 14.61 -2.45
C ALA A 18 3.06 13.88 -1.67
N THR A 19 3.11 12.55 -1.58
CA THR A 19 2.17 11.75 -0.78
C THR A 19 2.24 12.15 0.69
N LEU A 20 3.43 12.26 1.27
CA LEU A 20 3.59 12.69 2.67
C LEU A 20 3.08 14.10 2.90
N GLU A 21 3.39 15.04 2.01
CA GLU A 21 2.91 16.43 2.12
C GLU A 21 1.38 16.52 1.99
N ASN A 22 0.79 15.72 1.10
CA ASN A 22 -0.67 15.65 0.97
C ASN A 22 -1.33 15.05 2.22
N LEU A 23 -0.74 14.01 2.81
CA LEU A 23 -1.22 13.44 4.08
C LEU A 23 -1.25 14.48 5.20
N LYS A 24 -0.19 15.28 5.33
CA LYS A 24 -0.10 16.36 6.33
C LYS A 24 -1.16 17.44 6.17
N ARG A 25 -1.63 17.66 4.95
CA ARG A 25 -2.65 18.69 4.61
C ARG A 25 -4.06 18.12 4.50
N ALA A 26 -4.20 16.80 4.41
CA ALA A 26 -5.49 16.16 4.22
C ALA A 26 -6.40 16.35 5.44
N PRO A 27 -7.72 16.45 5.24
CA PRO A 27 -8.67 16.27 6.33
C PRO A 27 -8.51 14.86 6.92
N LYS A 28 -9.12 14.60 8.06
CA LYS A 28 -9.06 13.28 8.70
C LYS A 28 -9.50 12.18 7.72
N ILE A 29 -8.58 11.28 7.42
CA ILE A 29 -8.79 10.10 6.57
C ILE A 29 -8.58 8.83 7.40
N HIS A 30 -9.11 7.70 6.94
CA HIS A 30 -9.03 6.43 7.65
C HIS A 30 -8.02 5.47 7.05
N THR A 31 -7.75 5.58 5.75
CA THR A 31 -6.82 4.71 5.04
C THR A 31 -6.09 5.43 3.93
N LEU A 32 -4.83 5.07 3.69
CA LEU A 32 -4.06 5.46 2.52
C LEU A 32 -4.10 4.32 1.50
N GLY A 33 -4.64 4.58 0.32
CA GLY A 33 -4.70 3.60 -0.78
C GLY A 33 -3.37 3.44 -1.49
N HIS A 34 -3.06 2.21 -1.94
CA HIS A 34 -2.00 1.87 -2.89
C HIS A 34 -0.75 2.77 -2.84
N LEU A 35 -0.05 2.79 -1.71
CA LEU A 35 1.04 3.74 -1.38
C LEU A 35 2.07 3.92 -2.51
N ASP A 36 2.47 2.85 -3.20
CA ASP A 36 3.45 2.87 -4.30
C ASP A 36 2.82 2.84 -5.70
N TYR A 37 1.61 3.38 -5.82
CA TYR A 37 0.81 3.40 -7.05
C TYR A 37 1.55 3.93 -8.28
N ALA A 38 2.45 4.89 -8.09
CA ALA A 38 3.26 5.49 -9.16
C ALA A 38 4.04 4.46 -9.99
N VAL A 39 4.43 3.34 -9.36
CA VAL A 39 5.20 2.26 -10.01
C VAL A 39 4.43 1.62 -11.18
N ARG A 40 3.09 1.65 -11.15
CA ARG A 40 2.25 1.15 -12.26
C ARG A 40 2.48 1.92 -13.58
N TYR A 41 2.93 3.16 -13.51
CA TYR A 41 3.01 4.11 -14.62
C TYR A 41 4.42 4.48 -15.04
N GLY A 42 5.44 3.99 -14.36
CA GLY A 42 6.82 4.16 -14.77
C GLY A 42 7.08 3.51 -16.13
N LYS A 43 8.00 4.06 -16.92
CA LYS A 43 8.37 3.53 -18.24
C LYS A 43 8.92 2.11 -18.15
N GLU A 44 9.70 1.85 -17.11
CA GLU A 44 10.30 0.56 -16.81
C GLU A 44 9.68 -0.09 -15.55
N LYS A 45 8.53 0.42 -15.11
CA LYS A 45 7.75 -0.09 -13.98
C LYS A 45 8.62 -0.34 -12.74
N ASP A 46 8.69 -1.58 -12.29
CA ASP A 46 9.38 -1.99 -11.07
C ASP A 46 10.89 -2.18 -11.22
N ARG A 47 11.48 -2.03 -12.40
CA ARG A 47 12.93 -2.19 -12.63
C ARG A 47 13.78 -1.37 -11.67
N TYR A 48 13.37 -0.15 -11.39
CA TYR A 48 14.08 0.78 -10.50
C TYR A 48 13.40 0.93 -9.14
N TYR A 49 12.43 0.07 -8.83
CA TYR A 49 11.66 0.12 -7.60
C TYR A 49 12.03 -1.04 -6.66
N SER A 50 12.39 -0.69 -5.44
CA SER A 50 12.40 -1.58 -4.28
C SER A 50 12.17 -0.75 -3.01
N TYR A 51 11.69 -1.37 -1.93
CA TYR A 51 11.56 -0.68 -0.65
C TYR A 51 12.89 -0.05 -0.22
N GLU A 52 14.01 -0.79 -0.30
CA GLU A 52 15.34 -0.32 0.15
C GLU A 52 15.77 0.96 -0.55
N ARG A 53 15.49 1.07 -1.85
CA ARG A 53 15.86 2.25 -2.66
C ARG A 53 15.13 3.52 -2.24
N PHE A 54 13.92 3.39 -1.72
CA PHE A 54 13.05 4.49 -1.29
C PHE A 54 12.72 4.43 0.22
N SER A 55 13.50 3.70 1.00
CA SER A 55 13.22 3.44 2.40
C SER A 55 13.04 4.70 3.23
N GLN A 56 13.81 5.74 2.96
CA GLN A 56 13.71 7.01 3.68
C GLN A 56 12.35 7.66 3.48
N GLU A 57 11.87 7.76 2.25
CA GLU A 57 10.59 8.37 1.91
C GLU A 57 9.42 7.49 2.36
N ILE A 58 9.52 6.18 2.13
CA ILE A 58 8.47 5.22 2.53
C ILE A 58 8.34 5.16 4.05
N ASP A 59 9.44 5.03 4.80
CA ASP A 59 9.42 5.00 6.26
C ASP A 59 8.80 6.28 6.85
N ALA A 60 9.05 7.44 6.25
CA ALA A 60 8.43 8.68 6.68
C ALA A 60 6.90 8.67 6.52
N ILE A 61 6.39 8.11 5.41
CA ILE A 61 4.96 7.91 5.20
C ILE A 61 4.40 6.91 6.22
N LEU A 62 5.02 5.74 6.37
CA LEU A 62 4.57 4.70 7.31
C LEU A 62 4.53 5.21 8.75
N GLN A 63 5.55 5.95 9.17
CA GLN A 63 5.59 6.57 10.50
C GLN A 63 4.44 7.56 10.69
N TYR A 64 4.11 8.35 9.68
CA TYR A 64 2.98 9.27 9.71
C TYR A 64 1.65 8.51 9.86
N LEU A 65 1.44 7.44 9.08
CA LEU A 65 0.25 6.60 9.17
C LEU A 65 0.08 6.02 10.59
N ILE A 66 1.14 5.45 11.14
CA ILE A 66 1.13 4.85 12.49
C ILE A 66 0.80 5.89 13.55
N SER A 67 1.46 7.04 13.53
CA SER A 67 1.28 8.12 14.51
C SER A 67 -0.13 8.73 14.48
N HIS A 68 -0.80 8.70 13.32
CA HIS A 68 -2.13 9.29 13.14
C HIS A 68 -3.25 8.25 13.06
N GLN A 69 -2.92 6.97 13.31
CA GLN A 69 -3.88 5.85 13.24
C GLN A 69 -4.62 5.78 11.89
N ILE A 70 -3.88 5.99 10.82
CA ILE A 70 -4.35 5.83 9.44
C ILE A 70 -3.92 4.44 8.95
N ALA A 71 -4.86 3.67 8.40
CA ALA A 71 -4.56 2.35 7.88
C ALA A 71 -3.76 2.41 6.57
N LEU A 72 -2.91 1.40 6.36
CA LEU A 72 -2.30 1.13 5.08
C LEU A 72 -3.21 0.18 4.28
N GLU A 73 -3.60 0.55 3.07
CA GLU A 73 -4.33 -0.35 2.19
C GLU A 73 -3.37 -1.32 1.49
N VAL A 74 -3.74 -2.60 1.46
CA VAL A 74 -3.16 -3.61 0.58
C VAL A 74 -4.06 -3.77 -0.63
N ASN A 75 -3.62 -3.28 -1.77
CA ASN A 75 -4.38 -3.24 -3.01
C ASN A 75 -3.94 -4.36 -3.95
N THR A 76 -4.87 -5.24 -4.30
CA THR A 76 -4.57 -6.43 -5.11
C THR A 76 -4.53 -6.18 -6.62
N ALA A 77 -4.97 -5.02 -7.10
CA ALA A 77 -4.86 -4.71 -8.52
C ALA A 77 -3.41 -4.73 -9.04
N GLY A 78 -2.44 -4.45 -8.16
CA GLY A 78 -1.02 -4.57 -8.47
C GLY A 78 -0.60 -5.96 -8.92
N LEU A 79 -1.22 -7.02 -8.39
CA LEU A 79 -0.95 -8.41 -8.81
C LEU A 79 -1.18 -8.62 -10.30
N ARG A 80 -2.17 -7.95 -10.88
CA ARG A 80 -2.46 -8.02 -12.31
C ARG A 80 -1.49 -7.20 -13.15
N MET A 81 -1.05 -6.06 -12.62
CA MET A 81 -0.27 -5.08 -13.39
C MET A 81 1.24 -5.26 -13.23
N LEU A 82 1.69 -5.67 -12.05
CA LEU A 82 3.10 -5.73 -11.63
C LEU A 82 3.53 -7.10 -11.11
N GLY A 83 2.59 -8.00 -10.82
CA GLY A 83 2.86 -9.30 -10.20
C GLY A 83 2.94 -9.25 -8.66
N PHE A 84 2.82 -8.07 -8.05
CA PHE A 84 2.78 -7.87 -6.59
C PHE A 84 1.72 -6.84 -6.21
N THR A 85 1.34 -6.80 -4.93
CA THR A 85 0.35 -5.84 -4.41
C THR A 85 0.89 -4.41 -4.40
N ASN A 86 0.01 -3.41 -4.33
CA ASN A 86 0.40 -2.05 -3.96
C ASN A 86 -0.11 -1.74 -2.53
N PRO A 87 0.81 -1.52 -1.55
CA PRO A 87 2.26 -1.50 -1.76
C PRO A 87 2.85 -2.91 -1.89
N HIS A 88 4.13 -2.93 -2.33
CA HIS A 88 4.95 -4.14 -2.38
C HIS A 88 4.99 -4.85 -1.01
N PRO A 89 5.04 -6.19 -0.96
CA PRO A 89 5.07 -6.94 0.31
C PRO A 89 6.16 -6.49 1.29
N ASP A 90 7.32 -6.05 0.82
CA ASP A 90 8.39 -5.56 1.69
C ASP A 90 7.99 -4.27 2.44
N VAL A 91 7.18 -3.42 1.82
CA VAL A 91 6.61 -2.23 2.48
C VAL A 91 5.59 -2.64 3.55
N ILE A 92 4.78 -3.67 3.28
CA ILE A 92 3.79 -4.19 4.23
C ILE A 92 4.50 -4.78 5.45
N ARG A 93 5.56 -5.59 5.25
CA ARG A 93 6.40 -6.11 6.34
C ARG A 93 7.02 -4.98 7.16
N ARG A 94 7.58 -3.98 6.47
CA ARG A 94 8.17 -2.82 7.14
C ARG A 94 7.17 -2.07 8.00
N TYR A 95 5.95 -1.86 7.49
CA TYR A 95 4.87 -1.26 8.27
C TYR A 95 4.59 -2.03 9.56
N ARG A 96 4.56 -3.38 9.50
CA ARG A 96 4.40 -4.23 10.67
C ARG A 96 5.57 -4.12 11.64
N GLU A 97 6.80 -4.15 11.14
CA GLU A 97 8.03 -4.01 11.95
C GLU A 97 8.07 -2.68 12.71
N MET A 98 7.58 -1.61 12.10
CA MET A 98 7.48 -0.28 12.71
C MET A 98 6.36 -0.16 13.75
N GLY A 99 5.54 -1.19 13.94
CA GLY A 99 4.42 -1.21 14.89
C GLY A 99 3.05 -0.92 14.26
N GLY A 100 2.93 -0.90 12.93
CA GLY A 100 1.65 -0.75 12.23
C GLY A 100 0.73 -1.95 12.44
N GLU A 101 -0.53 -1.68 12.70
CA GLU A 101 -1.54 -2.71 12.95
C GLU A 101 -2.77 -2.59 12.04
N LEU A 102 -3.02 -1.40 11.50
CA LEU A 102 -4.21 -1.10 10.71
C LEU A 102 -3.96 -1.37 9.22
N ILE A 103 -4.45 -2.51 8.72
CA ILE A 103 -4.38 -2.90 7.31
C ILE A 103 -5.79 -2.97 6.74
N THR A 104 -6.09 -2.21 5.69
CA THR A 104 -7.29 -2.42 4.87
C THR A 104 -6.93 -3.17 3.59
N VAL A 105 -7.92 -3.77 2.93
CA VAL A 105 -7.73 -4.52 1.69
C VAL A 105 -8.67 -4.01 0.61
N GLY A 106 -8.18 -3.95 -0.61
CA GLY A 106 -8.96 -3.48 -1.76
C GLY A 106 -8.50 -4.13 -3.05
N SER A 107 -9.42 -4.31 -4.01
CA SER A 107 -9.11 -4.84 -5.35
C SER A 107 -9.03 -3.78 -6.43
N ASP A 108 -9.44 -2.54 -6.13
CA ASP A 108 -9.46 -1.43 -7.09
C ASP A 108 -10.14 -1.82 -8.43
N GLY A 109 -11.23 -2.60 -8.29
CA GLY A 109 -11.96 -3.16 -9.42
C GLY A 109 -12.86 -2.12 -10.09
N HIS A 110 -12.53 -1.70 -11.31
CA HIS A 110 -13.31 -0.75 -12.11
C HIS A 110 -14.30 -1.44 -13.08
N VAL A 111 -14.23 -2.76 -13.17
CA VAL A 111 -15.15 -3.61 -13.94
C VAL A 111 -15.53 -4.83 -13.11
N PRO A 112 -16.70 -5.47 -13.38
CA PRO A 112 -17.19 -6.59 -12.56
C PRO A 112 -16.18 -7.73 -12.38
N GLU A 113 -15.42 -8.05 -13.41
CA GLU A 113 -14.43 -9.14 -13.44
C GLU A 113 -13.26 -8.92 -12.48
N TYR A 114 -13.03 -7.68 -12.05
CA TYR A 114 -11.92 -7.32 -11.14
C TYR A 114 -12.36 -7.09 -9.70
N LEU A 115 -13.65 -7.21 -9.41
CA LEU A 115 -14.14 -7.13 -8.03
C LEU A 115 -13.61 -8.31 -7.21
N GLY A 116 -12.85 -8.01 -6.16
CA GLY A 116 -12.21 -9.04 -5.33
C GLY A 116 -11.07 -9.80 -6.01
N TYR A 117 -10.54 -9.30 -7.13
CA TYR A 117 -9.41 -9.94 -7.82
C TYR A 117 -8.24 -10.15 -6.87
N GLY A 118 -7.71 -11.38 -6.81
CA GLY A 118 -6.55 -11.73 -5.99
C GLY A 118 -6.82 -11.80 -4.49
N PHE A 119 -8.07 -11.70 -4.03
CA PHE A 119 -8.41 -11.82 -2.61
C PHE A 119 -8.14 -13.21 -2.04
N ASP A 120 -8.13 -14.23 -2.89
CA ASP A 120 -7.72 -15.60 -2.53
C ASP A 120 -6.27 -15.71 -2.09
N ARG A 121 -5.41 -14.76 -2.51
CA ARG A 121 -3.98 -14.69 -2.14
C ARG A 121 -3.72 -13.88 -0.87
N LEU A 122 -4.66 -13.04 -0.46
CA LEU A 122 -4.48 -12.15 0.70
C LEU A 122 -4.16 -12.88 2.00
N PRO A 123 -4.82 -14.01 2.35
CA PRO A 123 -4.54 -14.68 3.62
C PRO A 123 -3.08 -15.08 3.78
N GLU A 124 -2.49 -15.71 2.77
CA GLU A 124 -1.09 -16.10 2.78
C GLU A 124 -0.16 -14.88 2.78
N LEU A 125 -0.41 -13.93 1.88
CA LEU A 125 0.40 -12.71 1.76
C LEU A 125 0.42 -11.91 3.08
N LEU A 126 -0.73 -11.70 3.71
CA LEU A 126 -0.81 -10.96 4.97
C LEU A 126 -0.12 -11.71 6.11
N SER A 127 -0.30 -13.03 6.17
CA SER A 127 0.39 -13.89 7.14
C SER A 127 1.91 -13.81 6.97
N ASP A 128 2.42 -13.88 5.75
CA ASP A 128 3.85 -13.75 5.44
C ASP A 128 4.42 -12.36 5.79
N CYS A 129 3.57 -11.34 5.80
CA CYS A 129 3.92 -10.00 6.23
C CYS A 129 3.73 -9.75 7.74
N GLY A 130 3.32 -10.77 8.51
CA GLY A 130 3.17 -10.70 9.96
C GLY A 130 1.80 -10.21 10.44
N PHE A 131 0.76 -10.27 9.58
CA PHE A 131 -0.61 -9.90 9.93
C PHE A 131 -1.50 -11.15 10.03
N ASP A 132 -2.25 -11.26 11.12
CA ASP A 132 -3.29 -12.26 11.33
C ASP A 132 -4.71 -11.70 11.17
N SER A 133 -4.82 -10.41 10.94
CA SER A 133 -6.09 -9.68 10.81
C SER A 133 -5.98 -8.53 9.83
N TYR A 134 -7.09 -8.12 9.27
CA TYR A 134 -7.27 -6.89 8.52
C TYR A 134 -8.33 -6.01 9.17
N THR A 135 -8.38 -4.75 8.78
CA THR A 135 -9.24 -3.72 9.39
C THR A 135 -10.42 -3.37 8.50
N VAL A 136 -11.59 -3.25 9.10
CA VAL A 136 -12.79 -2.66 8.50
C VAL A 136 -13.20 -1.46 9.33
N PHE A 137 -13.47 -0.32 8.69
CA PHE A 137 -13.97 0.85 9.40
C PHE A 137 -15.50 0.87 9.40
N ARG A 138 -16.09 0.95 10.60
CA ARG A 138 -17.52 1.19 10.79
C ARG A 138 -17.73 2.48 11.57
N GLN A 139 -18.49 3.39 10.98
CA GLN A 139 -18.73 4.71 11.59
C GLN A 139 -17.44 5.42 12.04
N GLY A 140 -16.38 5.29 11.23
CA GLY A 140 -15.06 5.86 11.50
C GLY A 140 -14.22 5.13 12.57
N LYS A 141 -14.68 3.98 13.07
CA LYS A 141 -13.94 3.17 14.06
C LYS A 141 -13.37 1.90 13.42
N PRO A 142 -12.11 1.56 13.71
CA PRO A 142 -11.51 0.32 13.20
C PRO A 142 -12.06 -0.91 13.93
N GLU A 143 -12.42 -1.93 13.17
CA GLU A 143 -12.76 -3.27 13.65
C GLU A 143 -11.82 -4.26 12.98
N PHE A 144 -11.25 -5.19 13.77
CA PHE A 144 -10.35 -6.22 13.25
C PHE A 144 -11.12 -7.46 12.83
N ARG A 145 -10.75 -8.02 11.68
CA ARG A 145 -11.26 -9.27 11.12
C ARG A 145 -10.10 -10.24 10.93
N LYS A 146 -10.23 -11.44 11.45
CA LYS A 146 -9.18 -12.47 11.31
C LYS A 146 -8.98 -12.87 9.85
N VAL A 147 -7.73 -13.03 9.50
CA VAL A 147 -7.32 -13.63 8.23
C VAL A 147 -7.36 -15.16 8.41
N LEU A 148 -8.17 -15.85 7.58
CA LEU A 148 -8.25 -17.30 7.59
C LEU A 148 -7.32 -17.87 6.52
N VAL A 149 -6.15 -18.36 6.95
CA VAL A 149 -5.24 -19.11 6.08
C VAL A 149 -5.82 -20.54 5.95
N LYS A 150 -6.03 -20.99 4.71
CA LYS A 150 -6.42 -22.40 4.47
C LYS A 150 -5.21 -23.28 4.78
N ILE A 151 -5.40 -24.19 5.72
CA ILE A 151 -4.43 -25.23 6.03
C ILE A 151 -4.52 -26.33 4.98
#